data_50b3d842d0a2959ed2dab228620b00f2
#
_entry.id   50b3d842d0a2959ed2dab228620b00f2
#
_cell.length_a   1.000
_cell.length_b   1.000
_cell.length_c   1.000
_cell.angle_alpha   90.00
_cell.angle_beta   90.00
_cell.angle_gamma   90.00
#
_symmetry.space_group_name_H-M   'P 1'
#
loop_
_entity.id
_entity.type
_entity.pdbx_description
1 polymer ?
#
loop_
_entity_poly.entity_id
_entity_poly.type
_entity_poly.pdbx_seq_one_letter_code
_entity_poly.pdbx_strand_id
1 'polypeptide(L)'
;MIHTLPPLPYAADALEPKMSQETIEYHYGKHAKAYVDKLNSLTGGTSMHDMSLEELIMKADGAVFNNAAQVWNHIFFFETLTPEVTEMPAGLKRAIERDFGSVEKFKEELEAAALALFGSGWIWLAEDKDGMLHIISEPNAGNPIRKGYKPLMAIDVWEHAYYIDYRNRRAEFVKQIWDLTDWKKVEERMRAPAAADEDAEARYVCIVCGWIYDPEEGDPDTGIAPGTAFRDIPEDWTCPACGVGKEHFERER
;
A
#
# COMPACT_ATOMS: atom_id res chain seq x y z
N MET A 1 -19.83 -1.65 -1.49
CA MET A 1 -19.34 -0.23 -1.59
C MET A 1 -19.00 0.08 -3.04
N ILE A 2 -19.24 1.32 -3.51
CA ILE A 2 -18.76 1.77 -4.83
C ILE A 2 -17.46 2.55 -4.60
N HIS A 3 -16.38 2.09 -5.18
CA HIS A 3 -15.10 2.81 -5.14
C HIS A 3 -15.18 4.05 -6.05
N THR A 4 -14.55 5.12 -5.62
CA THR A 4 -14.48 6.39 -6.36
C THR A 4 -13.06 6.92 -6.36
N LEU A 5 -12.71 7.67 -7.42
CA LEU A 5 -11.46 8.39 -7.46
C LEU A 5 -11.66 9.73 -6.72
N PRO A 6 -10.93 10.02 -5.63
CA PRO A 6 -11.06 11.28 -4.91
C PRO A 6 -10.59 12.46 -5.78
N PRO A 7 -11.04 13.70 -5.51
CA PRO A 7 -10.45 14.86 -6.17
C PRO A 7 -8.97 15.00 -5.82
N LEU A 8 -8.17 15.49 -6.77
CA LEU A 8 -6.77 15.84 -6.48
C LEU A 8 -6.70 16.96 -5.42
N PRO A 9 -5.70 16.96 -4.54
CA PRO A 9 -5.52 18.00 -3.53
C PRO A 9 -4.98 19.34 -4.10
N TYR A 10 -4.70 19.39 -5.40
CA TYR A 10 -4.17 20.53 -6.14
C TYR A 10 -4.78 20.63 -7.55
N ALA A 11 -4.64 21.80 -8.19
CA ALA A 11 -5.09 22.00 -9.57
C ALA A 11 -4.27 21.14 -10.56
N ALA A 12 -4.87 20.77 -11.68
CA ALA A 12 -4.22 19.87 -12.64
C ALA A 12 -2.92 20.44 -13.25
N ASP A 13 -2.78 21.76 -13.32
CA ASP A 13 -1.59 22.47 -13.80
C ASP A 13 -0.58 22.83 -12.69
N ALA A 14 -0.89 22.52 -11.43
CA ALA A 14 -0.08 22.98 -10.30
C ALA A 14 1.32 22.33 -10.22
N LEU A 15 1.52 21.18 -10.85
CA LEU A 15 2.81 20.47 -10.84
C LEU A 15 3.73 20.88 -12.00
N GLU A 16 3.30 21.81 -12.87
CA GLU A 16 4.12 22.32 -13.95
C GLU A 16 5.35 23.12 -13.44
N PRO A 17 6.47 23.10 -14.16
CA PRO A 17 6.70 22.42 -15.45
C PRO A 17 7.16 20.95 -15.32
N LYS A 18 7.19 20.37 -14.11
CA LYS A 18 7.74 19.04 -13.86
C LYS A 18 6.80 17.91 -14.27
N MET A 19 5.50 18.14 -14.19
CA MET A 19 4.44 17.26 -14.68
C MET A 19 3.34 18.14 -15.27
N SER A 20 3.07 17.98 -16.57
CA SER A 20 2.14 18.83 -17.29
C SER A 20 0.68 18.56 -16.90
N GLN A 21 -0.17 19.56 -17.10
CA GLN A 21 -1.62 19.39 -17.00
C GLN A 21 -2.11 18.22 -17.87
N GLU A 22 -1.57 18.08 -19.09
CA GLU A 22 -1.93 16.99 -19.99
C GLU A 22 -1.63 15.62 -19.35
N THR A 23 -0.46 15.45 -18.74
CA THR A 23 -0.11 14.24 -17.99
C THR A 23 -1.11 13.96 -16.87
N ILE A 24 -1.47 14.95 -16.06
CA ILE A 24 -2.44 14.81 -14.96
C ILE A 24 -3.82 14.41 -15.50
N GLU A 25 -4.32 15.06 -16.53
CA GLU A 25 -5.63 14.77 -17.12
C GLU A 25 -5.72 13.35 -17.69
N TYR A 26 -4.65 12.87 -18.33
CA TYR A 26 -4.61 11.50 -18.83
C TYR A 26 -4.33 10.48 -17.75
N HIS A 27 -3.35 10.72 -16.88
CA HIS A 27 -2.89 9.75 -15.89
C HIS A 27 -3.93 9.57 -14.77
N TYR A 28 -4.37 10.68 -14.12
CA TYR A 28 -5.36 10.63 -13.05
C TYR A 28 -6.79 10.59 -13.59
N GLY A 29 -7.13 11.56 -14.45
CA GLY A 29 -8.49 11.77 -14.90
C GLY A 29 -9.07 10.67 -15.78
N LYS A 30 -8.23 9.97 -16.55
CA LYS A 30 -8.65 8.89 -17.46
C LYS A 30 -8.10 7.53 -17.06
N HIS A 31 -6.79 7.40 -16.91
CA HIS A 31 -6.14 6.11 -16.67
C HIS A 31 -6.50 5.53 -15.29
N ALA A 32 -6.27 6.28 -14.20
CA ALA A 32 -6.64 5.86 -12.86
C ALA A 32 -8.17 5.66 -12.73
N LYS A 33 -8.97 6.56 -13.35
CA LYS A 33 -10.43 6.42 -13.41
C LYS A 33 -10.88 5.12 -14.06
N ALA A 34 -10.20 4.66 -15.11
CA ALA A 34 -10.55 3.41 -15.80
C ALA A 34 -10.38 2.19 -14.88
N TYR A 35 -9.37 2.19 -13.99
CA TYR A 35 -9.23 1.14 -12.99
C TYR A 35 -10.37 1.13 -11.98
N VAL A 36 -10.82 2.29 -11.53
CA VAL A 36 -11.99 2.43 -10.64
C VAL A 36 -13.24 1.83 -11.29
N ASP A 37 -13.52 2.23 -12.55
CA ASP A 37 -14.69 1.75 -13.27
C ASP A 37 -14.63 0.23 -13.49
N LYS A 38 -13.44 -0.29 -13.82
CA LYS A 38 -13.24 -1.72 -14.00
C LYS A 38 -13.38 -2.49 -12.70
N LEU A 39 -12.83 -1.97 -11.59
CA LEU A 39 -12.94 -2.58 -10.27
C LEU A 39 -14.41 -2.70 -9.84
N ASN A 40 -15.17 -1.61 -9.94
CA ASN A 40 -16.60 -1.59 -9.61
C ASN A 40 -17.39 -2.60 -10.48
N SER A 41 -17.03 -2.72 -11.76
CA SER A 41 -17.62 -3.73 -12.64
C SER A 41 -17.31 -5.17 -12.24
N LEU A 42 -16.09 -5.43 -11.74
CA LEU A 42 -15.64 -6.76 -11.33
C LEU A 42 -16.21 -7.20 -9.98
N THR A 43 -16.39 -6.26 -9.04
CA THR A 43 -16.85 -6.55 -7.69
C THR A 43 -18.37 -6.45 -7.53
N GLY A 44 -19.05 -5.74 -8.44
CA GLY A 44 -20.50 -5.55 -8.40
C GLY A 44 -21.27 -6.87 -8.32
N GLY A 45 -22.11 -7.02 -7.29
CA GLY A 45 -22.92 -8.21 -7.06
C GLY A 45 -22.15 -9.44 -6.54
N THR A 46 -20.89 -9.28 -6.16
CA THR A 46 -20.08 -10.33 -5.53
C THR A 46 -19.91 -10.10 -4.02
N SER A 47 -19.37 -11.08 -3.29
CA SER A 47 -18.99 -10.92 -1.88
C SER A 47 -17.88 -9.87 -1.65
N MET A 48 -17.18 -9.46 -2.71
CA MET A 48 -16.12 -8.46 -2.65
C MET A 48 -16.65 -7.02 -2.81
N HIS A 49 -17.96 -6.84 -3.04
CA HIS A 49 -18.56 -5.52 -3.33
C HIS A 49 -18.33 -4.48 -2.22
N ASP A 50 -18.36 -4.92 -0.98
CA ASP A 50 -18.27 -4.02 0.19
C ASP A 50 -16.88 -3.98 0.84
N MET A 51 -15.91 -4.67 0.26
CA MET A 51 -14.52 -4.66 0.74
C MET A 51 -13.84 -3.32 0.43
N SER A 52 -12.96 -2.86 1.34
CA SER A 52 -12.05 -1.72 1.09
C SER A 52 -11.00 -2.07 0.02
N LEU A 53 -10.28 -1.05 -0.48
CA LEU A 53 -9.18 -1.29 -1.42
C LEU A 53 -8.08 -2.14 -0.78
N GLU A 54 -7.76 -1.88 0.47
CA GLU A 54 -6.76 -2.62 1.25
C GLU A 54 -7.18 -4.08 1.43
N GLU A 55 -8.43 -4.34 1.78
CA GLU A 55 -8.96 -5.72 1.86
C GLU A 55 -8.89 -6.44 0.51
N LEU A 56 -9.22 -5.76 -0.59
CA LEU A 56 -9.12 -6.33 -1.93
C LEU A 56 -7.66 -6.60 -2.32
N ILE A 57 -6.72 -5.72 -1.95
CA ILE A 57 -5.28 -5.94 -2.16
C ILE A 57 -4.81 -7.19 -1.40
N MET A 58 -5.27 -7.37 -0.17
CA MET A 58 -4.87 -8.49 0.68
C MET A 58 -5.50 -9.82 0.26
N LYS A 59 -6.79 -9.81 -0.10
CA LYS A 59 -7.61 -11.03 -0.23
C LYS A 59 -7.88 -11.46 -1.67
N ALA A 60 -7.83 -10.53 -2.64
CA ALA A 60 -8.15 -10.85 -4.03
C ALA A 60 -6.92 -11.24 -4.86
N ASP A 61 -7.17 -11.91 -5.98
CA ASP A 61 -6.18 -12.25 -7.00
C ASP A 61 -6.61 -11.82 -8.40
N GLY A 62 -5.69 -11.95 -9.36
CA GLY A 62 -5.96 -11.73 -10.78
C GLY A 62 -6.48 -10.32 -11.08
N ALA A 63 -7.60 -10.24 -11.82
CA ALA A 63 -8.12 -8.97 -12.29
C ALA A 63 -8.64 -8.07 -11.16
N VAL A 64 -9.22 -8.62 -10.10
CA VAL A 64 -9.71 -7.82 -8.96
C VAL A 64 -8.53 -7.22 -8.22
N PHE A 65 -7.53 -8.01 -7.86
CA PHE A 65 -6.28 -7.51 -7.25
C PHE A 65 -5.64 -6.42 -8.11
N ASN A 66 -5.42 -6.69 -9.40
CA ASN A 66 -4.74 -5.74 -10.27
C ASN A 66 -5.45 -4.37 -10.32
N ASN A 67 -6.79 -4.36 -10.43
CA ASN A 67 -7.53 -3.11 -10.49
C ASN A 67 -7.61 -2.42 -9.12
N ALA A 68 -7.82 -3.14 -8.02
CA ALA A 68 -7.82 -2.58 -6.68
C ALA A 68 -6.47 -1.97 -6.31
N ALA A 69 -5.38 -2.71 -6.54
CA ALA A 69 -4.04 -2.22 -6.30
C ALA A 69 -3.71 -0.99 -7.15
N GLN A 70 -4.05 -0.99 -8.45
CA GLN A 70 -3.82 0.18 -9.29
C GLN A 70 -4.65 1.41 -8.85
N VAL A 71 -5.89 1.23 -8.43
CA VAL A 71 -6.69 2.34 -7.86
C VAL A 71 -5.97 2.90 -6.64
N TRP A 72 -5.59 2.05 -5.70
CA TRP A 72 -4.91 2.44 -4.47
C TRP A 72 -3.56 3.10 -4.75
N ASN A 73 -2.73 2.50 -5.60
CA ASN A 73 -1.40 2.99 -5.95
C ASN A 73 -1.45 4.40 -6.55
N HIS A 74 -2.40 4.65 -7.47
CA HIS A 74 -2.55 5.97 -8.11
C HIS A 74 -3.04 7.03 -7.12
N ILE A 75 -4.05 6.72 -6.29
CA ILE A 75 -4.53 7.64 -5.25
C ILE A 75 -3.35 8.01 -4.34
N PHE A 76 -2.65 7.00 -3.83
CA PHE A 76 -1.53 7.17 -2.92
C PHE A 76 -0.38 7.98 -3.53
N PHE A 77 -0.03 7.71 -4.80
CA PHE A 77 1.00 8.42 -5.54
C PHE A 77 0.64 9.90 -5.69
N PHE A 78 -0.54 10.21 -6.21
CA PHE A 78 -0.95 11.60 -6.44
C PHE A 78 -1.13 12.39 -5.13
N GLU A 79 -1.57 11.76 -4.05
CA GLU A 79 -1.62 12.39 -2.71
C GLU A 79 -0.22 12.65 -2.12
N THR A 80 0.81 11.97 -2.61
CA THR A 80 2.19 12.20 -2.17
C THR A 80 2.83 13.39 -2.89
N LEU A 81 2.24 13.86 -4.00
CA LEU A 81 2.77 14.96 -4.77
C LEU A 81 2.24 16.32 -4.29
N THR A 82 3.07 17.35 -4.39
CA THR A 82 2.72 18.72 -4.04
C THR A 82 3.40 19.71 -4.99
N PRO A 83 2.75 20.85 -5.32
CA PRO A 83 3.40 21.94 -6.05
C PRO A 83 4.43 22.69 -5.21
N GLU A 84 4.36 22.57 -3.88
CA GLU A 84 5.27 23.24 -2.96
C GLU A 84 6.52 22.40 -2.73
N VAL A 85 7.70 23.02 -2.85
CA VAL A 85 8.94 22.34 -2.43
C VAL A 85 8.91 22.21 -0.91
N THR A 86 8.88 20.99 -0.42
CA THR A 86 8.90 20.70 1.01
C THR A 86 10.28 20.22 1.46
N GLU A 87 10.74 20.70 2.59
CA GLU A 87 11.91 20.14 3.25
C GLU A 87 11.55 18.82 3.93
N MET A 88 12.49 17.88 3.91
CA MET A 88 12.32 16.61 4.62
C MET A 88 12.31 16.85 6.15
N PRO A 89 11.21 16.51 6.86
CA PRO A 89 11.13 16.74 8.29
C PRO A 89 12.18 15.94 9.07
N ALA A 90 12.57 16.46 10.23
CA ALA A 90 13.67 15.90 11.01
C ALA A 90 13.44 14.47 11.48
N GLY A 91 12.20 14.04 11.71
CA GLY A 91 11.86 12.66 12.10
C GLY A 91 12.13 11.68 10.97
N LEU A 92 11.59 11.98 9.79
CA LEU A 92 11.80 11.18 8.59
C LEU A 92 13.28 11.15 8.19
N LYS A 93 13.95 12.32 8.24
CA LYS A 93 15.39 12.41 7.95
C LYS A 93 16.21 11.46 8.83
N ARG A 94 15.97 11.45 10.14
CA ARG A 94 16.67 10.54 11.07
C ARG A 94 16.41 9.06 10.75
N ALA A 95 15.17 8.70 10.40
CA ALA A 95 14.85 7.32 10.02
C ALA A 95 15.59 6.91 8.73
N ILE A 96 15.60 7.78 7.72
CA ILE A 96 16.34 7.56 6.48
C ILE A 96 17.86 7.46 6.74
N GLU A 97 18.43 8.36 7.55
CA GLU A 97 19.86 8.31 7.90
C GLU A 97 20.22 7.05 8.69
N ARG A 98 19.32 6.56 9.56
CA ARG A 98 19.51 5.30 10.29
C ARG A 98 19.59 4.10 9.33
N ASP A 99 18.68 4.03 8.35
CA ASP A 99 18.49 2.81 7.57
C ASP A 99 19.29 2.81 6.27
N PHE A 100 19.56 4.00 5.70
CA PHE A 100 20.31 4.14 4.44
C PHE A 100 21.69 4.81 4.60
N GLY A 101 21.98 5.35 5.79
CA GLY A 101 23.24 6.03 6.09
C GLY A 101 23.24 7.53 5.81
N SER A 102 22.59 8.00 4.74
CA SER A 102 22.36 9.42 4.47
C SER A 102 21.16 9.64 3.54
N VAL A 103 20.65 10.87 3.48
CA VAL A 103 19.59 11.26 2.55
C VAL A 103 20.05 11.14 1.10
N GLU A 104 21.29 11.50 0.81
CA GLU A 104 21.88 11.42 -0.52
C GLU A 104 21.95 9.97 -1.00
N LYS A 105 22.40 9.06 -0.12
CA LYS A 105 22.47 7.63 -0.43
C LYS A 105 21.09 7.03 -0.63
N PHE A 106 20.11 7.39 0.21
CA PHE A 106 18.72 7.00 0.00
C PHE A 106 18.19 7.44 -1.36
N LYS A 107 18.46 8.71 -1.75
CA LYS A 107 18.06 9.23 -3.06
C LYS A 107 18.69 8.44 -4.20
N GLU A 108 20.00 8.16 -4.11
CA GLU A 108 20.73 7.38 -5.12
C GLU A 108 20.15 5.95 -5.23
N GLU A 109 19.87 5.29 -4.12
CA GLU A 109 19.31 3.94 -4.09
C GLU A 109 17.87 3.91 -4.63
N LEU A 110 17.05 4.92 -4.30
CA LEU A 110 15.68 5.06 -4.83
C LEU A 110 15.67 5.27 -6.35
N GLU A 111 16.52 6.19 -6.85
CA GLU A 111 16.70 6.43 -8.29
C GLU A 111 17.20 5.17 -9.00
N ALA A 112 18.19 4.49 -8.42
CA ALA A 112 18.73 3.24 -8.98
C ALA A 112 17.65 2.14 -9.07
N ALA A 113 16.85 1.96 -8.02
CA ALA A 113 15.74 1.00 -8.01
C ALA A 113 14.70 1.33 -9.10
N ALA A 114 14.36 2.62 -9.25
CA ALA A 114 13.40 3.08 -10.25
C ALA A 114 13.88 2.84 -11.70
N LEU A 115 15.18 2.90 -11.93
CA LEU A 115 15.76 2.64 -13.24
C LEU A 115 15.99 1.15 -13.50
N ALA A 116 16.26 0.37 -12.45
CA ALA A 116 16.53 -1.06 -12.56
C ALA A 116 15.26 -1.90 -12.75
N LEU A 117 14.10 -1.41 -12.32
CA LEU A 117 12.84 -2.15 -12.50
C LEU A 117 12.51 -2.31 -13.98
N PHE A 118 12.64 -3.55 -14.45
CA PHE A 118 12.38 -3.88 -15.86
C PHE A 118 10.88 -3.80 -16.19
N GLY A 119 10.54 -3.00 -17.19
CA GLY A 119 9.15 -2.83 -17.63
C GLY A 119 8.35 -1.90 -16.73
N SER A 120 7.12 -2.28 -16.43
CA SER A 120 6.13 -1.50 -15.70
C SER A 120 6.09 -1.87 -14.22
N GLY A 121 5.88 -0.90 -13.37
CA GLY A 121 5.73 -1.14 -11.93
C GLY A 121 5.85 0.12 -11.09
N TRP A 122 6.12 -0.09 -9.82
CA TRP A 122 6.15 0.91 -8.77
C TRP A 122 7.38 0.76 -7.90
N ILE A 123 7.94 1.88 -7.48
CA ILE A 123 8.99 1.90 -6.45
C ILE A 123 8.41 2.52 -5.19
N TRP A 124 8.67 1.89 -4.08
CA TRP A 124 8.11 2.26 -2.78
C TRP A 124 9.21 2.57 -1.77
N LEU A 125 9.00 3.60 -0.98
CA LEU A 125 9.55 3.67 0.36
C LEU A 125 8.49 3.11 1.29
N ALA A 126 8.83 2.09 2.07
CA ALA A 126 7.89 1.44 2.97
C ALA A 126 8.57 1.06 4.29
N GLU A 127 7.80 1.00 5.36
CA GLU A 127 8.22 0.65 6.71
C GLU A 127 7.79 -0.78 7.02
N ASP A 128 8.69 -1.58 7.60
CA ASP A 128 8.35 -2.91 8.09
C ASP A 128 7.76 -2.85 9.51
N LYS A 129 7.36 -4.02 10.04
CA LYS A 129 6.80 -4.15 11.39
C LYS A 129 7.74 -3.71 12.52
N ASP A 130 9.04 -3.68 12.27
CA ASP A 130 10.07 -3.30 13.24
C ASP A 130 10.42 -1.80 13.11
N GLY A 131 9.73 -1.07 12.23
CA GLY A 131 9.92 0.36 11.99
C GLY A 131 11.16 0.68 11.14
N MET A 132 11.69 -0.30 10.40
CA MET A 132 12.81 -0.10 9.47
C MET A 132 12.29 0.27 8.08
N LEU A 133 12.99 1.19 7.42
CA LEU A 133 12.63 1.68 6.09
C LEU A 133 13.30 0.85 4.99
N HIS A 134 12.53 0.54 3.96
CA HIS A 134 12.96 -0.26 2.81
C HIS A 134 12.58 0.40 1.50
N ILE A 135 13.44 0.28 0.49
CA ILE A 135 13.10 0.56 -0.90
C ILE A 135 12.63 -0.76 -1.53
N ILE A 136 11.37 -0.80 -1.98
CA ILE A 136 10.74 -2.00 -2.53
C ILE A 136 10.37 -1.73 -3.98
N SER A 137 10.80 -2.62 -4.88
CA SER A 137 10.41 -2.61 -6.30
C SER A 137 9.31 -3.63 -6.54
N GLU A 138 8.18 -3.18 -7.04
CA GLU A 138 7.03 -4.03 -7.32
C GLU A 138 6.65 -3.97 -8.80
N PRO A 139 6.69 -5.10 -9.53
CA PRO A 139 6.28 -5.11 -10.92
C PRO A 139 4.76 -4.97 -11.06
N ASN A 140 4.33 -4.42 -12.20
CA ASN A 140 2.92 -4.28 -12.59
C ASN A 140 2.10 -3.51 -11.54
N ALA A 141 1.08 -4.15 -10.95
CA ALA A 141 0.20 -3.58 -9.92
C ALA A 141 0.68 -3.85 -8.48
N GLY A 142 1.89 -4.38 -8.31
CA GLY A 142 2.38 -4.80 -7.00
C GLY A 142 2.31 -3.70 -5.95
N ASN A 143 1.96 -4.12 -4.73
CA ASN A 143 1.76 -3.22 -3.60
C ASN A 143 2.37 -3.84 -2.33
N PRO A 144 3.20 -3.11 -1.58
CA PRO A 144 3.89 -3.63 -0.40
C PRO A 144 2.96 -4.01 0.77
N ILE A 145 1.73 -3.47 0.82
CA ILE A 145 0.71 -3.86 1.82
C ILE A 145 0.55 -5.39 1.84
N ARG A 146 0.50 -6.02 0.67
CA ARG A 146 0.34 -7.49 0.56
C ARG A 146 1.47 -8.29 1.20
N LYS A 147 2.61 -7.64 1.46
CA LYS A 147 3.79 -8.24 2.10
C LYS A 147 3.96 -7.80 3.55
N GLY A 148 2.95 -7.12 4.11
CA GLY A 148 2.96 -6.63 5.49
C GLY A 148 3.79 -5.37 5.72
N TYR A 149 4.14 -4.64 4.64
CA TYR A 149 4.81 -3.35 4.77
C TYR A 149 3.80 -2.21 4.76
N LYS A 150 4.13 -1.15 5.45
CA LYS A 150 3.39 0.11 5.48
C LYS A 150 3.98 1.08 4.44
N PRO A 151 3.27 1.38 3.35
CA PRO A 151 3.75 2.31 2.33
C PRO A 151 3.84 3.74 2.87
N LEU A 152 4.93 4.44 2.53
CA LEU A 152 5.16 5.83 2.90
C LEU A 152 5.20 6.75 1.68
N MET A 153 5.83 6.29 0.58
CA MET A 153 5.99 7.00 -0.68
C MET A 153 5.95 6.01 -1.84
N ALA A 154 5.47 6.44 -3.00
CA ALA A 154 5.49 5.65 -4.22
C ALA A 154 6.02 6.48 -5.41
N ILE A 155 6.66 5.81 -6.36
CA ILE A 155 6.97 6.34 -7.69
C ILE A 155 6.36 5.40 -8.73
N ASP A 156 5.49 5.92 -9.57
CA ASP A 156 4.98 5.22 -10.73
C ASP A 156 6.04 5.22 -11.85
N VAL A 157 6.55 4.03 -12.20
CA VAL A 157 7.52 3.88 -13.30
C VAL A 157 6.94 3.20 -14.53
N TRP A 158 5.61 3.07 -14.60
CA TRP A 158 4.91 2.77 -15.84
C TRP A 158 5.16 3.88 -16.86
N GLU A 159 5.26 3.55 -18.14
CA GLU A 159 5.50 4.55 -19.19
C GLU A 159 4.41 5.62 -19.27
N HIS A 160 3.15 5.26 -18.99
CA HIS A 160 2.06 6.23 -18.97
C HIS A 160 2.25 7.37 -17.96
N ALA A 161 3.04 7.16 -16.90
CA ALA A 161 3.28 8.16 -15.87
C ALA A 161 4.17 9.32 -16.35
N TYR A 162 5.02 9.07 -17.38
CA TYR A 162 6.01 10.06 -17.77
C TYR A 162 6.14 10.25 -19.29
N TYR A 163 5.51 9.44 -20.12
CA TYR A 163 5.78 9.44 -21.57
C TYR A 163 5.33 10.72 -22.27
N ILE A 164 4.29 11.39 -21.81
CA ILE A 164 3.82 12.66 -22.36
C ILE A 164 4.91 13.72 -22.25
N ASP A 165 5.51 13.90 -21.07
CA ASP A 165 6.48 14.96 -20.79
C ASP A 165 7.93 14.54 -21.12
N TYR A 166 8.27 13.31 -20.80
CA TYR A 166 9.66 12.84 -20.81
C TYR A 166 9.97 11.82 -21.90
N ARG A 167 8.97 11.27 -22.62
CA ARG A 167 9.15 10.19 -23.58
C ARG A 167 9.85 9.00 -22.92
N ASN A 168 10.95 8.51 -23.47
CA ASN A 168 11.74 7.40 -22.93
C ASN A 168 12.72 7.81 -21.81
N ARG A 169 12.68 9.07 -21.34
CA ARG A 169 13.64 9.59 -20.36
C ARG A 169 13.17 9.36 -18.92
N ARG A 170 12.95 8.09 -18.56
CA ARG A 170 12.54 7.72 -17.19
C ARG A 170 13.43 8.35 -16.12
N ALA A 171 14.75 8.38 -16.34
CA ALA A 171 15.70 8.95 -15.39
C ALA A 171 15.45 10.44 -15.09
N GLU A 172 15.04 11.22 -16.09
CA GLU A 172 14.71 12.63 -15.87
C GLU A 172 13.42 12.78 -15.08
N PHE A 173 12.41 12.00 -15.39
CA PHE A 173 11.14 11.98 -14.65
C PHE A 173 11.35 11.62 -13.18
N VAL A 174 12.07 10.54 -12.89
CA VAL A 174 12.31 10.08 -11.51
C VAL A 174 12.98 11.16 -10.66
N LYS A 175 13.91 11.92 -11.24
CA LYS A 175 14.53 13.06 -10.55
C LYS A 175 13.53 14.16 -10.20
N GLN A 176 12.52 14.41 -11.05
CA GLN A 176 11.51 15.43 -10.75
C GLN A 176 10.58 15.01 -9.61
N ILE A 177 10.32 13.71 -9.46
CA ILE A 177 9.47 13.20 -8.38
C ILE A 177 10.04 13.55 -7.00
N TRP A 178 11.37 13.58 -6.85
CA TRP A 178 12.01 14.00 -5.60
C TRP A 178 11.55 15.40 -5.16
N ASP A 179 11.53 16.34 -6.09
CA ASP A 179 11.15 17.73 -5.82
C ASP A 179 9.62 17.93 -5.71
N LEU A 180 8.84 17.02 -6.28
CA LEU A 180 7.38 17.01 -6.21
C LEU A 180 6.86 16.28 -4.98
N THR A 181 7.72 15.56 -4.25
CA THR A 181 7.28 14.79 -3.08
C THR A 181 6.96 15.70 -1.90
N ASP A 182 5.77 15.56 -1.35
CA ASP A 182 5.42 16.12 -0.05
C ASP A 182 6.05 15.29 1.08
N TRP A 183 7.25 15.69 1.48
CA TRP A 183 7.99 15.02 2.56
C TRP A 183 7.28 15.11 3.92
N LYS A 184 6.41 16.10 4.12
CA LYS A 184 5.59 16.20 5.32
C LYS A 184 4.53 15.08 5.32
N LYS A 185 3.91 14.83 4.17
CA LYS A 185 2.95 13.72 4.00
C LYS A 185 3.61 12.35 4.20
N VAL A 186 4.84 12.19 3.72
CA VAL A 186 5.63 10.97 3.96
C VAL A 186 5.90 10.75 5.45
N GLU A 187 6.31 11.81 6.19
CA GLU A 187 6.48 11.72 7.65
C GLU A 187 5.17 11.49 8.39
N GLU A 188 4.08 12.11 7.96
CA GLU A 188 2.74 11.89 8.53
C GLU A 188 2.35 10.41 8.44
N ARG A 189 2.54 9.79 7.27
CA ARG A 189 2.30 8.36 7.07
C ARG A 189 3.23 7.49 7.92
N MET A 190 4.49 7.87 8.07
CA MET A 190 5.42 7.15 8.94
C MET A 190 4.98 7.19 10.42
N ARG A 191 4.46 8.33 10.88
CA ARG A 191 3.98 8.50 12.26
C ARG A 191 2.59 7.92 12.52
N ALA A 192 1.76 7.79 11.47
CA ALA A 192 0.46 7.17 11.61
C ALA A 192 0.67 5.73 12.13
N PRO A 193 -0.17 5.23 13.05
CA PRO A 193 -0.13 3.80 13.37
C PRO A 193 -0.26 3.02 12.06
N ALA A 194 0.38 1.87 11.98
CA ALA A 194 0.08 0.92 10.90
C ALA A 194 -1.45 0.80 10.86
N ALA A 195 -2.05 0.79 9.67
CA ALA A 195 -3.48 0.60 9.55
C ALA A 195 -3.83 -0.56 10.47
N ALA A 196 -4.74 -0.32 11.43
CA ALA A 196 -5.12 -1.34 12.38
C ALA A 196 -5.47 -2.56 11.54
N ASP A 197 -4.67 -3.59 11.70
CA ASP A 197 -4.97 -4.87 11.07
C ASP A 197 -6.18 -5.40 11.85
N GLU A 198 -7.37 -5.03 11.37
CA GLU A 198 -8.63 -5.42 12.02
C GLU A 198 -8.75 -6.94 12.20
N ASP A 199 -8.01 -7.71 11.38
CA ASP A 199 -7.90 -9.16 11.54
C ASP A 199 -6.87 -9.56 12.61
N ALA A 200 -5.89 -8.70 12.93
CA ALA A 200 -4.93 -9.00 14.00
C ALA A 200 -5.57 -8.95 15.40
N GLU A 201 -6.55 -8.07 15.57
CA GLU A 201 -7.30 -7.92 16.83
C GLU A 201 -8.66 -8.63 16.78
N ALA A 202 -9.03 -9.21 15.62
CA ALA A 202 -10.32 -9.84 15.45
C ALA A 202 -10.43 -11.14 16.27
N ARG A 203 -11.55 -11.26 16.99
CA ARG A 203 -11.92 -12.49 17.67
C ARG A 203 -12.57 -13.47 16.70
N TYR A 204 -12.32 -14.74 16.90
CA TYR A 204 -12.84 -15.81 16.05
C TYR A 204 -13.61 -16.83 16.89
N VAL A 205 -14.82 -17.19 16.45
CA VAL A 205 -15.69 -18.13 17.13
C VAL A 205 -15.68 -19.48 16.43
N CYS A 206 -15.46 -20.54 17.18
CA CYS A 206 -15.64 -21.92 16.70
C CYS A 206 -17.12 -22.18 16.42
N ILE A 207 -17.49 -22.43 15.16
CA ILE A 207 -18.89 -22.67 14.76
C ILE A 207 -19.44 -24.02 15.28
N VAL A 208 -18.58 -24.88 15.80
CA VAL A 208 -18.97 -26.19 16.31
C VAL A 208 -19.35 -26.14 17.80
N CYS A 209 -18.54 -25.45 18.63
CA CYS A 209 -18.76 -25.45 20.09
C CYS A 209 -18.95 -24.05 20.69
N GLY A 210 -18.78 -22.97 19.91
CA GLY A 210 -18.93 -21.59 20.40
C GLY A 210 -17.74 -21.06 21.19
N TRP A 211 -16.61 -21.80 21.29
CA TRP A 211 -15.41 -21.30 21.92
C TRP A 211 -14.84 -20.13 21.09
N ILE A 212 -14.37 -19.09 21.76
CA ILE A 212 -13.88 -17.89 21.11
C ILE A 212 -12.37 -17.81 21.29
N TYR A 213 -11.65 -17.65 20.19
CA TYR A 213 -10.26 -17.25 20.20
C TYR A 213 -10.19 -15.71 20.30
N ASP A 214 -9.52 -15.21 21.34
CA ASP A 214 -9.25 -13.80 21.54
C ASP A 214 -7.73 -13.58 21.37
N PRO A 215 -7.29 -12.79 20.37
CA PRO A 215 -5.87 -12.52 20.20
C PRO A 215 -5.20 -11.87 21.42
N GLU A 216 -5.92 -11.06 22.22
CA GLU A 216 -5.35 -10.46 23.42
C GLU A 216 -4.96 -11.52 24.47
N GLU A 217 -5.71 -12.61 24.56
CA GLU A 217 -5.47 -13.70 25.50
C GLU A 217 -4.57 -14.78 24.92
N GLY A 218 -4.64 -15.02 23.61
CA GLY A 218 -4.00 -16.13 22.92
C GLY A 218 -4.61 -17.48 23.36
N ASP A 219 -3.80 -18.53 23.27
CA ASP A 219 -4.10 -19.85 23.81
C ASP A 219 -2.80 -20.48 24.38
N PRO A 220 -2.35 -20.00 25.56
CA PRO A 220 -1.09 -20.44 26.16
C PRO A 220 -1.06 -21.96 26.46
N ASP A 221 -2.21 -22.58 26.67
CA ASP A 221 -2.31 -24.00 26.97
C ASP A 221 -1.91 -24.86 25.75
N THR A 222 -2.12 -24.35 24.55
CA THR A 222 -1.69 -24.96 23.27
C THR A 222 -0.43 -24.33 22.68
N GLY A 223 0.18 -23.36 23.41
CA GLY A 223 1.42 -22.73 23.01
C GLY A 223 1.27 -21.46 22.13
N ILE A 224 0.08 -20.92 22.02
CA ILE A 224 -0.20 -19.68 21.29
C ILE A 224 -0.07 -18.49 22.24
N ALA A 225 0.93 -17.65 22.02
CA ALA A 225 1.19 -16.50 22.89
C ALA A 225 0.09 -15.42 22.76
N PRO A 226 -0.20 -14.65 23.83
CA PRO A 226 -0.98 -13.43 23.74
C PRO A 226 -0.43 -12.48 22.68
N GLY A 227 -1.32 -11.81 21.93
CA GLY A 227 -0.98 -10.94 20.80
C GLY A 227 -0.84 -11.66 19.45
N THR A 228 -1.08 -12.98 19.39
CA THR A 228 -1.05 -13.74 18.14
C THR A 228 -2.37 -13.55 17.38
N ALA A 229 -2.32 -13.04 16.16
CA ALA A 229 -3.52 -12.97 15.31
C ALA A 229 -3.97 -14.39 14.90
N PHE A 230 -5.29 -14.60 14.74
CA PHE A 230 -5.85 -15.93 14.40
C PHE A 230 -5.24 -16.53 13.13
N ARG A 231 -4.94 -15.70 12.12
CA ARG A 231 -4.29 -16.15 10.88
C ARG A 231 -2.86 -16.70 11.10
N ASP A 232 -2.15 -16.18 12.12
CA ASP A 232 -0.75 -16.51 12.41
C ASP A 232 -0.62 -17.76 13.31
N ILE A 233 -1.75 -18.31 13.77
CA ILE A 233 -1.78 -19.59 14.49
C ILE A 233 -1.38 -20.72 13.53
N PRO A 234 -0.55 -21.70 13.97
CA PRO A 234 -0.17 -22.85 13.14
C PRO A 234 -1.38 -23.53 12.51
N GLU A 235 -1.23 -24.04 11.27
CA GLU A 235 -2.32 -24.68 10.53
C GLU A 235 -2.81 -25.99 11.18
N ASP A 236 -1.97 -26.63 11.96
CA ASP A 236 -2.28 -27.87 12.69
C ASP A 236 -2.88 -27.61 14.09
N TRP A 237 -3.05 -26.34 14.47
CA TRP A 237 -3.73 -25.99 15.72
C TRP A 237 -5.21 -26.39 15.68
N THR A 238 -5.71 -26.84 16.81
CA THR A 238 -7.10 -27.24 16.97
C THR A 238 -7.77 -26.54 18.13
N CYS A 239 -9.08 -26.37 18.02
CA CYS A 239 -9.90 -25.76 19.08
C CYS A 239 -9.66 -26.47 20.43
N PRO A 240 -9.23 -25.79 21.50
CA PRO A 240 -8.95 -26.39 22.80
C PRO A 240 -10.19 -26.99 23.46
N ALA A 241 -11.38 -26.53 23.06
CA ALA A 241 -12.64 -27.01 23.65
C ALA A 241 -13.21 -28.25 22.95
N CYS A 242 -13.03 -28.39 21.61
CA CYS A 242 -13.68 -29.51 20.87
C CYS A 242 -12.79 -30.21 19.85
N GLY A 243 -11.54 -29.76 19.65
CA GLY A 243 -10.54 -30.44 18.83
C GLY A 243 -10.69 -30.25 17.32
N VAL A 244 -11.59 -29.41 16.82
CA VAL A 244 -11.73 -29.13 15.37
C VAL A 244 -10.66 -28.16 14.92
N GLY A 245 -10.26 -28.20 13.62
CA GLY A 245 -9.26 -27.31 13.05
C GLY A 245 -9.75 -25.88 12.81
N LYS A 246 -8.81 -25.02 12.38
CA LYS A 246 -9.05 -23.59 12.11
C LYS A 246 -10.16 -23.34 11.09
N GLU A 247 -10.37 -24.24 10.16
CA GLU A 247 -11.40 -24.16 9.12
C GLU A 247 -12.84 -24.10 9.66
N HIS A 248 -13.03 -24.39 10.96
CA HIS A 248 -14.32 -24.31 11.66
C HIS A 248 -14.47 -23.04 12.49
N PHE A 249 -13.66 -22.01 12.21
CA PHE A 249 -13.77 -20.73 12.89
C PHE A 249 -14.23 -19.63 11.94
N GLU A 250 -15.11 -18.78 12.43
CA GLU A 250 -15.56 -17.58 11.73
C GLU A 250 -15.26 -16.34 12.58
N ARG A 251 -14.99 -15.22 11.92
CA ARG A 251 -14.80 -13.93 12.61
C ARG A 251 -16.05 -13.56 13.40
N GLU A 252 -15.88 -13.21 14.67
CA GLU A 252 -16.96 -12.70 15.51
C GLU A 252 -17.44 -11.35 14.93
N ARG A 253 -18.77 -11.19 14.83
CA ARG A 253 -19.40 -10.01 14.20
C ARG A 253 -19.60 -8.86 15.19
#